data_3d3fed8bf9f2d8596e99f4f2008ab437
#
_entry.id   3d3fed8bf9f2d8596e99f4f2008ab437
#
_cell.length_a   1.000
_cell.length_b   1.000
_cell.length_c   1.000
_cell.angle_alpha   90.00
_cell.angle_beta   90.00
_cell.angle_gamma   90.00
#
_symmetry.space_group_name_H-M   'P 1'
#
loop_
_entity.id
_entity.type
_entity.pdbx_description
1 polymer ?
#
loop_
_entity_poly.entity_id
_entity_poly.type
_entity_poly.pdbx_seq_one_letter_code
_entity_poly.pdbx_strand_id
1 'polypeptide(L)'
;MNNASIIDTAVVKMFGTEKPVMGMIHTNHTASASPLQLAQREIEIYLKYGVYPLIENYFGDDDDCENILRWMQQKHNDKICGLNILGDIYRSFELAEKYGVSFIQIDSVCGHLEPDFDEEYESMLKLLRRDSDCTVLGGVRFKYQPVNSGRTLTEDLKIGMGRCDAVVCTGEGTGLATPMDKVEKFKQILGDFPVIIGAGVTIDMVEVCRRNSDGVIVGSWFKDNHRAEYSVNEDNVKDFMLRWNAHT
;
A
#
# COMPACT_ATOMS: atom_id res chain seq x y z
N MET A 1 2.13 34.86 -3.07
CA MET A 1 2.67 33.60 -2.52
C MET A 1 1.55 32.97 -1.73
N ASN A 2 0.84 32.01 -2.36
CA ASN A 2 -0.23 31.28 -1.68
C ASN A 2 0.43 30.22 -0.80
N ASN A 3 0.45 30.43 0.51
CA ASN A 3 0.59 29.36 1.47
C ASN A 3 -0.68 28.49 1.39
N ALA A 4 -0.71 27.52 0.49
CA ALA A 4 -1.64 26.42 0.63
C ALA A 4 -1.27 25.74 1.97
N SER A 5 -2.16 25.78 2.93
CA SER A 5 -1.98 25.03 4.19
C SER A 5 -1.85 23.56 3.82
N ILE A 6 -0.72 22.95 4.17
CA ILE A 6 -0.55 21.50 4.03
C ILE A 6 -1.70 20.85 4.79
N ILE A 7 -2.51 20.06 4.08
CA ILE A 7 -3.61 19.32 4.70
C ILE A 7 -2.98 18.24 5.56
N ASP A 8 -3.18 18.33 6.88
CA ASP A 8 -2.60 17.42 7.89
C ASP A 8 -3.34 16.05 7.89
N THR A 9 -3.19 15.31 6.80
CA THR A 9 -3.78 13.97 6.63
C THR A 9 -2.98 12.89 7.38
N ALA A 10 -3.59 11.72 7.59
CA ALA A 10 -2.90 10.57 8.15
C ALA A 10 -1.66 10.17 7.33
N VAL A 11 -1.71 10.32 6.00
CA VAL A 11 -0.58 10.08 5.10
C VAL A 11 0.57 11.04 5.40
N VAL A 12 0.30 12.35 5.51
CA VAL A 12 1.34 13.34 5.82
C VAL A 12 1.94 13.10 7.20
N LYS A 13 1.11 12.79 8.20
CA LYS A 13 1.58 12.47 9.56
C LYS A 13 2.49 11.25 9.58
N MET A 14 2.10 10.19 8.86
CA MET A 14 2.83 8.93 8.82
C MET A 14 4.16 9.06 8.06
N PHE A 15 4.12 9.59 6.85
CA PHE A 15 5.27 9.55 5.94
C PHE A 15 6.13 10.81 5.95
N GLY A 16 5.68 11.89 6.60
CA GLY A 16 6.37 13.19 6.57
C GLY A 16 6.38 13.85 5.19
N THR A 17 5.60 13.34 4.25
CA THR A 17 5.47 13.85 2.87
C THR A 17 4.03 13.69 2.37
N GLU A 18 3.62 14.58 1.48
CA GLU A 18 2.29 14.53 0.88
C GLU A 18 2.13 13.41 -0.16
N LYS A 19 3.23 12.91 -0.70
CA LYS A 19 3.20 11.96 -1.84
C LYS A 19 4.22 10.84 -1.67
N PRO A 20 4.03 9.93 -0.69
CA PRO A 20 4.92 8.80 -0.47
C PRO A 20 4.93 7.83 -1.64
N VAL A 21 6.10 7.24 -1.88
CA VAL A 21 6.27 6.07 -2.76
C VAL A 21 6.53 4.86 -1.89
N MET A 22 5.65 3.88 -1.95
CA MET A 22 5.79 2.58 -1.29
C MET A 22 6.23 1.54 -2.30
N GLY A 23 7.19 0.70 -1.94
CA GLY A 23 7.71 -0.37 -2.81
C GLY A 23 7.35 -1.76 -2.28
N MET A 24 6.77 -2.60 -3.14
CA MET A 24 6.38 -3.96 -2.74
C MET A 24 7.58 -4.87 -2.54
N ILE A 25 7.65 -5.52 -1.38
CA ILE A 25 8.54 -6.61 -1.05
C ILE A 25 7.71 -7.90 -1.00
N HIS A 26 7.80 -8.71 -2.04
CA HIS A 26 7.13 -10.01 -2.08
C HIS A 26 8.01 -11.08 -1.45
N THR A 27 7.44 -11.99 -0.66
CA THR A 27 8.16 -13.10 -0.01
C THR A 27 8.47 -14.23 -1.00
N ASN A 28 9.28 -13.93 -2.00
CA ASN A 28 9.57 -14.88 -3.07
C ASN A 28 10.67 -15.86 -2.68
N HIS A 29 10.50 -17.13 -3.06
CA HIS A 29 11.51 -18.18 -2.93
C HIS A 29 12.29 -18.35 -4.24
N THR A 30 13.60 -18.27 -4.19
CA THR A 30 14.47 -18.58 -5.34
C THR A 30 15.41 -19.72 -5.02
N ALA A 31 15.98 -20.35 -6.05
CA ALA A 31 16.97 -21.42 -5.86
C ALA A 31 18.26 -20.95 -5.16
N SER A 32 18.55 -19.66 -5.14
CA SER A 32 19.83 -19.11 -4.67
C SER A 32 19.73 -18.27 -3.40
N ALA A 33 18.52 -17.90 -2.93
CA ALA A 33 18.34 -17.08 -1.75
C ALA A 33 16.98 -17.34 -1.08
N SER A 34 16.95 -17.29 0.26
CA SER A 34 15.71 -17.32 1.02
C SER A 34 14.92 -16.01 0.87
N PRO A 35 13.59 -16.01 1.16
CA PRO A 35 12.78 -14.79 1.17
C PRO A 35 13.41 -13.68 2.00
N LEU A 36 13.92 -14.00 3.20
CA LEU A 36 14.59 -13.04 4.06
C LEU A 36 15.83 -12.43 3.39
N GLN A 37 16.69 -13.25 2.76
CA GLN A 37 17.89 -12.73 2.10
C GLN A 37 17.58 -11.84 0.90
N LEU A 38 16.53 -12.17 0.15
CA LEU A 38 16.05 -11.32 -0.94
C LEU A 38 15.48 -10.00 -0.40
N ALA A 39 14.56 -10.07 0.56
CA ALA A 39 13.95 -8.91 1.16
C ALA A 39 14.97 -7.96 1.78
N GLN A 40 16.02 -8.47 2.44
CA GLN A 40 17.10 -7.66 2.98
C GLN A 40 17.76 -6.78 1.90
N ARG A 41 18.07 -7.34 0.75
CA ARG A 41 18.68 -6.60 -0.36
C ARG A 41 17.71 -5.57 -0.96
N GLU A 42 16.48 -5.98 -1.16
CA GLU A 42 15.43 -5.15 -1.75
C GLU A 42 15.07 -3.96 -0.86
N ILE A 43 14.95 -4.18 0.45
CA ILE A 43 14.68 -3.14 1.44
C ILE A 43 15.82 -2.13 1.51
N GLU A 44 17.08 -2.56 1.49
CA GLU A 44 18.23 -1.64 1.48
C GLU A 44 18.23 -0.75 0.22
N ILE A 45 17.84 -1.29 -0.94
CA ILE A 45 17.64 -0.49 -2.15
C ILE A 45 16.53 0.55 -1.92
N TYR A 46 15.38 0.15 -1.39
CA TYR A 46 14.27 1.06 -1.16
C TYR A 46 14.65 2.18 -0.18
N LEU A 47 15.25 1.84 0.96
CA LEU A 47 15.68 2.82 1.95
C LEU A 47 16.70 3.81 1.39
N LYS A 48 17.62 3.35 0.54
CA LYS A 48 18.62 4.20 -0.14
C LYS A 48 17.99 5.30 -1.00
N TYR A 49 16.86 5.02 -1.63
CA TYR A 49 16.19 5.95 -2.54
C TYR A 49 14.94 6.62 -1.94
N GLY A 50 14.68 6.44 -0.64
CA GLY A 50 13.53 7.06 0.03
C GLY A 50 12.18 6.43 -0.34
N VAL A 51 12.18 5.16 -0.71
CA VAL A 51 10.97 4.35 -0.92
C VAL A 51 10.65 3.61 0.37
N TYR A 52 9.37 3.61 0.76
CA TYR A 52 8.90 2.92 1.97
C TYR A 52 8.59 1.45 1.67
N PRO A 53 9.26 0.48 2.32
CA PRO A 53 9.00 -0.94 2.08
C PRO A 53 7.57 -1.33 2.50
N LEU A 54 6.88 -2.09 1.67
CA LEU A 54 5.59 -2.72 1.97
C LEU A 54 5.75 -4.23 1.75
N ILE A 55 5.80 -4.98 2.86
CA ILE A 55 6.06 -6.43 2.88
C ILE A 55 4.75 -7.17 2.66
N GLU A 56 4.74 -8.15 1.75
CA GLU A 56 3.54 -8.91 1.40
C GLU A 56 3.87 -10.40 1.20
N ASN A 57 3.02 -11.30 1.72
CA ASN A 57 3.15 -12.75 1.60
C ASN A 57 2.77 -13.31 0.21
N TYR A 58 2.89 -12.51 -0.85
CA TYR A 58 2.50 -12.84 -2.22
C TYR A 58 3.40 -13.92 -2.77
N PHE A 59 3.85 -14.79 -2.86
CA PHE A 59 4.69 -15.90 -3.29
C PHE A 59 5.29 -16.73 -2.13
N GLY A 60 5.00 -16.37 -0.89
CA GLY A 60 5.48 -17.05 0.30
C GLY A 60 4.37 -17.16 1.33
N ASP A 61 4.73 -17.13 2.60
CA ASP A 61 3.81 -17.29 3.71
C ASP A 61 4.00 -16.19 4.78
N ASP A 62 3.19 -16.27 5.84
CA ASP A 62 3.18 -15.30 6.93
C ASP A 62 4.46 -15.39 7.77
N ASP A 63 5.05 -16.57 7.91
CA ASP A 63 6.31 -16.78 8.62
C ASP A 63 7.48 -16.10 7.89
N ASP A 64 7.46 -16.07 6.57
CA ASP A 64 8.41 -15.30 5.77
C ASP A 64 8.30 -13.81 6.07
N CYS A 65 7.06 -13.27 6.09
CA CYS A 65 6.83 -11.88 6.47
C CYS A 65 7.29 -11.61 7.90
N GLU A 66 6.97 -12.48 8.85
CA GLU A 66 7.38 -12.32 10.25
C GLU A 66 8.91 -12.32 10.41
N ASN A 67 9.63 -13.18 9.67
CA ASN A 67 11.09 -13.21 9.68
C ASN A 67 11.69 -11.89 9.15
N ILE A 68 11.10 -11.31 8.09
CA ILE A 68 11.51 -10.02 7.54
C ILE A 68 11.24 -8.89 8.54
N LEU A 69 10.06 -8.86 9.16
CA LEU A 69 9.71 -7.85 10.16
C LEU A 69 10.62 -7.92 11.40
N ARG A 70 10.97 -9.11 11.87
CA ARG A 70 11.92 -9.30 12.97
C ARG A 70 13.29 -8.72 12.62
N TRP A 71 13.75 -8.94 11.40
CA TRP A 71 15.00 -8.33 10.93
C TRP A 71 14.88 -6.82 10.81
N MET A 72 13.78 -6.28 10.27
CA MET A 72 13.52 -4.84 10.21
C MET A 72 13.58 -4.21 11.59
N GLN A 73 12.90 -4.77 12.58
CA GLN A 73 12.92 -4.28 13.96
C GLN A 73 14.32 -4.26 14.57
N GLN A 74 15.17 -5.24 14.24
CA GLN A 74 16.55 -5.31 14.76
C GLN A 74 17.52 -4.35 14.09
N LYS A 75 17.33 -4.05 12.80
CA LYS A 75 18.30 -3.30 11.99
C LYS A 75 17.82 -1.92 11.59
N HIS A 76 16.53 -1.70 11.47
CA HIS A 76 15.90 -0.51 10.91
C HIS A 76 14.66 -0.10 11.71
N ASN A 77 14.70 -0.19 13.04
CA ASN A 77 13.58 0.12 13.93
C ASN A 77 13.10 1.57 13.87
N ASP A 78 13.91 2.47 13.31
CA ASP A 78 13.60 3.88 13.06
C ASP A 78 12.96 4.13 11.67
N LYS A 79 12.85 3.11 10.84
CA LYS A 79 12.34 3.24 9.47
C LYS A 79 10.87 2.86 9.38
N ILE A 80 10.14 3.65 8.60
CA ILE A 80 8.75 3.37 8.25
C ILE A 80 8.72 2.14 7.35
N CYS A 81 7.94 1.14 7.74
CA CYS A 81 7.62 -0.02 6.90
C CYS A 81 6.16 -0.40 7.02
N GLY A 82 5.65 -1.03 5.98
CA GLY A 82 4.29 -1.54 5.89
C GLY A 82 4.21 -3.05 5.77
N LEU A 83 3.02 -3.57 6.01
CA LEU A 83 2.69 -4.99 5.91
C LEU A 83 1.35 -5.20 5.22
N ASN A 84 1.26 -6.25 4.41
CA ASN A 84 0.01 -6.79 3.87
C ASN A 84 0.03 -8.32 3.99
N ILE A 85 -0.72 -8.90 4.92
CA ILE A 85 -0.96 -10.33 4.96
C ILE A 85 -2.23 -10.62 4.17
N LEU A 86 -2.06 -11.16 2.97
CA LEU A 86 -3.15 -11.47 2.06
C LEU A 86 -4.11 -12.48 2.70
N GLY A 87 -5.37 -12.09 2.80
CA GLY A 87 -6.44 -12.95 3.32
C GLY A 87 -6.53 -13.04 4.84
N ASP A 88 -5.59 -12.47 5.60
CA ASP A 88 -5.63 -12.50 7.07
C ASP A 88 -5.38 -11.13 7.70
N ILE A 89 -6.48 -10.41 7.95
CA ILE A 89 -6.45 -9.10 8.60
C ILE A 89 -6.01 -9.20 10.06
N TYR A 90 -6.41 -10.23 10.78
CA TYR A 90 -6.02 -10.42 12.18
C TYR A 90 -4.51 -10.58 12.30
N ARG A 91 -3.93 -11.39 11.42
CA ARG A 91 -2.48 -11.60 11.39
C ARG A 91 -1.73 -10.31 10.99
N SER A 92 -2.30 -9.50 10.11
CA SER A 92 -1.73 -8.19 9.76
C SER A 92 -1.61 -7.29 10.98
N PHE A 93 -2.67 -7.16 11.79
CA PHE A 93 -2.65 -6.33 13.00
C PHE A 93 -1.77 -6.94 14.11
N GLU A 94 -1.82 -8.25 14.32
CA GLU A 94 -0.97 -8.96 15.30
C GLU A 94 0.52 -8.70 15.03
N LEU A 95 0.96 -8.89 13.78
CA LEU A 95 2.35 -8.67 13.40
C LEU A 95 2.72 -7.19 13.44
N ALA A 96 1.80 -6.31 13.09
CA ALA A 96 2.03 -4.86 13.15
C ALA A 96 2.30 -4.40 14.58
N GLU A 97 1.49 -4.83 15.54
CA GLU A 97 1.70 -4.54 16.96
C GLU A 97 3.01 -5.15 17.48
N LYS A 98 3.24 -6.43 17.19
CA LYS A 98 4.40 -7.16 17.67
C LYS A 98 5.74 -6.58 17.21
N TYR A 99 5.80 -6.07 15.99
CA TYR A 99 7.06 -5.60 15.36
C TYR A 99 7.12 -4.09 15.15
N GLY A 100 6.11 -3.33 15.56
CA GLY A 100 6.07 -1.87 15.39
C GLY A 100 5.95 -1.45 13.92
N VAL A 101 5.13 -2.17 13.13
CA VAL A 101 4.87 -1.83 11.73
C VAL A 101 4.11 -0.50 11.67
N SER A 102 4.53 0.40 10.80
CA SER A 102 4.00 1.77 10.75
C SER A 102 2.64 1.85 10.04
N PHE A 103 2.44 1.04 9.01
CA PHE A 103 1.17 0.98 8.29
C PHE A 103 0.86 -0.43 7.77
N ILE A 104 -0.41 -0.72 7.61
CA ILE A 104 -0.87 -1.96 6.97
C ILE A 104 -1.69 -1.62 5.72
N GLN A 105 -1.59 -2.47 4.70
CA GLN A 105 -2.53 -2.49 3.60
C GLN A 105 -3.57 -3.59 3.85
N ILE A 106 -4.83 -3.28 3.60
CA ILE A 106 -5.94 -4.25 3.59
C ILE A 106 -6.54 -4.20 2.19
N ASP A 107 -6.53 -5.33 1.49
CA ASP A 107 -6.97 -5.41 0.09
C ASP A 107 -8.42 -4.95 -0.09
N SER A 108 -9.29 -5.21 0.86
CA SER A 108 -10.65 -4.69 0.77
C SER A 108 -11.23 -4.35 2.14
N VAL A 109 -11.54 -3.07 2.34
CA VAL A 109 -12.24 -2.58 3.55
C VAL A 109 -13.71 -2.33 3.29
N CYS A 110 -14.14 -2.27 2.02
CA CYS A 110 -15.54 -2.04 1.66
C CYS A 110 -15.83 -2.46 0.20
N GLY A 111 -17.08 -2.89 -0.05
CA GLY A 111 -17.61 -3.21 -1.37
C GLY A 111 -17.61 -4.70 -1.72
N HIS A 112 -16.83 -5.51 -1.05
CA HIS A 112 -16.60 -6.93 -1.39
C HIS A 112 -17.58 -7.91 -0.72
N LEU A 113 -18.20 -7.51 0.40
CA LEU A 113 -19.13 -8.35 1.16
C LEU A 113 -20.58 -7.98 0.88
N GLU A 114 -21.46 -8.96 1.03
CA GLU A 114 -22.89 -8.75 1.12
C GLU A 114 -23.25 -7.99 2.40
N PRO A 115 -24.39 -7.26 2.43
CA PRO A 115 -24.75 -6.39 3.56
C PRO A 115 -24.73 -7.09 4.91
N ASP A 116 -25.23 -8.29 5.01
CA ASP A 116 -25.33 -9.07 6.27
C ASP A 116 -23.96 -9.40 6.88
N PHE A 117 -22.94 -9.60 6.04
CA PHE A 117 -21.57 -9.86 6.48
C PHE A 117 -20.76 -8.57 6.67
N ASP A 118 -21.16 -7.48 6.04
CA ASP A 118 -20.43 -6.21 6.06
C ASP A 118 -20.51 -5.52 7.44
N GLU A 119 -21.61 -5.68 8.19
CA GLU A 119 -21.76 -5.14 9.55
C GLU A 119 -20.86 -5.86 10.56
N GLU A 120 -20.74 -7.18 10.46
CA GLU A 120 -19.84 -7.97 11.30
C GLU A 120 -18.38 -7.60 10.99
N TYR A 121 -18.03 -7.48 9.71
CA TYR A 121 -16.72 -7.07 9.25
C TYR A 121 -16.35 -5.66 9.75
N GLU A 122 -17.27 -4.71 9.67
CA GLU A 122 -17.06 -3.35 10.20
C GLU A 122 -16.79 -3.36 11.70
N SER A 123 -17.57 -4.14 12.44
CA SER A 123 -17.42 -4.27 13.90
C SER A 123 -16.06 -4.85 14.26
N MET A 124 -15.65 -5.89 13.57
CA MET A 124 -14.31 -6.51 13.71
C MET A 124 -13.19 -5.52 13.41
N LEU A 125 -13.26 -4.83 12.27
CA LEU A 125 -12.22 -3.88 11.86
C LEU A 125 -12.13 -2.69 12.83
N LYS A 126 -13.26 -2.19 13.35
CA LYS A 126 -13.27 -1.16 14.40
C LYS A 126 -12.55 -1.60 15.68
N LEU A 127 -12.71 -2.83 16.09
CA LEU A 127 -12.01 -3.38 17.26
C LEU A 127 -10.49 -3.44 17.01
N LEU A 128 -10.06 -3.99 15.89
CA LEU A 128 -8.65 -4.09 15.53
C LEU A 128 -7.98 -2.70 15.44
N ARG A 129 -8.65 -1.74 14.82
CA ARG A 129 -8.13 -0.37 14.69
C ARG A 129 -8.06 0.39 16.01
N ARG A 130 -9.04 0.16 16.93
CA ARG A 130 -9.05 0.81 18.24
C ARG A 130 -7.79 0.49 19.06
N ASP A 131 -7.33 -0.73 18.93
CA ASP A 131 -6.24 -1.27 19.75
C ASP A 131 -4.88 -1.19 19.02
N SER A 132 -4.80 -0.47 17.89
CA SER A 132 -3.59 -0.31 17.07
C SER A 132 -3.36 1.14 16.65
N ASP A 133 -2.10 1.59 16.77
CA ASP A 133 -1.64 2.89 16.26
C ASP A 133 -1.25 2.86 14.76
N CYS A 134 -1.43 1.71 14.11
CA CYS A 134 -1.01 1.49 12.74
C CYS A 134 -1.91 2.23 11.75
N THR A 135 -1.32 2.95 10.79
CA THR A 135 -2.07 3.57 9.69
C THR A 135 -2.61 2.49 8.75
N VAL A 136 -3.87 2.58 8.37
CA VAL A 136 -4.54 1.62 7.48
C VAL A 136 -4.72 2.19 6.08
N LEU A 137 -4.10 1.54 5.10
CA LEU A 137 -4.34 1.78 3.67
C LEU A 137 -5.36 0.74 3.19
N GLY A 138 -6.60 1.17 2.91
CA GLY A 138 -7.72 0.28 2.64
C GLY A 138 -8.19 0.29 1.20
N GLY A 139 -8.29 -0.88 0.55
CA GLY A 139 -8.89 -1.01 -0.77
C GLY A 139 -10.40 -0.89 -0.74
N VAL A 140 -10.98 -0.17 -1.70
CA VAL A 140 -12.42 -0.14 -1.95
C VAL A 140 -12.67 -0.58 -3.38
N ARG A 141 -13.47 -1.63 -3.57
CA ARG A 141 -13.62 -2.29 -4.86
C ARG A 141 -12.26 -2.61 -5.49
N PHE A 142 -11.45 -3.26 -4.69
CA PHE A 142 -10.07 -3.58 -5.00
C PHE A 142 -9.97 -4.67 -6.08
N LYS A 143 -8.86 -4.71 -6.80
CA LYS A 143 -8.58 -5.77 -7.80
C LYS A 143 -8.80 -7.17 -7.20
N TYR A 144 -9.26 -8.09 -8.02
CA TYR A 144 -9.54 -9.49 -7.63
C TYR A 144 -10.61 -9.68 -6.54
N GLN A 145 -11.20 -8.61 -6.02
CA GLN A 145 -12.28 -8.70 -5.05
C GLN A 145 -13.64 -8.55 -5.75
N PRO A 146 -14.66 -9.32 -5.36
CA PRO A 146 -16.00 -9.15 -5.89
C PRO A 146 -16.60 -7.81 -5.48
N VAL A 147 -17.65 -7.37 -6.17
CA VAL A 147 -18.48 -6.23 -5.78
C VAL A 147 -19.85 -6.76 -5.39
N ASN A 148 -20.01 -7.08 -4.10
CA ASN A 148 -21.19 -7.76 -3.55
C ASN A 148 -22.04 -6.87 -2.62
N SER A 149 -21.60 -5.64 -2.37
CA SER A 149 -22.27 -4.75 -1.40
C SER A 149 -23.68 -4.32 -1.78
N GLY A 150 -24.05 -4.46 -3.05
CA GLY A 150 -25.32 -3.94 -3.58
C GLY A 150 -25.41 -2.41 -3.59
N ARG A 151 -24.37 -1.71 -3.16
CA ARG A 151 -24.28 -0.25 -3.02
C ARG A 151 -23.68 0.39 -4.27
N THR A 152 -23.89 1.68 -4.43
CA THR A 152 -23.16 2.49 -5.42
C THR A 152 -21.67 2.66 -5.03
N LEU A 153 -20.82 3.02 -5.99
CA LEU A 153 -19.42 3.33 -5.71
C LEU A 153 -19.28 4.45 -4.68
N THR A 154 -20.14 5.46 -4.75
CA THR A 154 -20.13 6.60 -3.82
C THR A 154 -20.40 6.17 -2.38
N GLU A 155 -21.35 5.27 -2.18
CA GLU A 155 -21.67 4.72 -0.85
C GLU A 155 -20.52 3.88 -0.31
N ASP A 156 -19.95 2.96 -1.12
CA ASP A 156 -18.83 2.13 -0.72
C ASP A 156 -17.59 2.98 -0.35
N LEU A 157 -17.29 4.03 -1.12
CA LEU A 157 -16.17 4.93 -0.83
C LEU A 157 -16.39 5.70 0.47
N LYS A 158 -17.59 6.22 0.72
CA LYS A 158 -17.91 6.93 1.95
C LYS A 158 -17.83 6.03 3.19
N ILE A 159 -18.27 4.78 3.08
CA ILE A 159 -18.12 3.79 4.14
C ILE A 159 -16.63 3.45 4.33
N GLY A 160 -15.90 3.25 3.25
CA GLY A 160 -14.46 2.97 3.26
C GLY A 160 -13.64 4.05 3.99
N MET A 161 -13.99 5.33 3.84
CA MET A 161 -13.37 6.44 4.61
C MET A 161 -13.44 6.24 6.13
N GLY A 162 -14.49 5.63 6.64
CA GLY A 162 -14.64 5.33 8.08
C GLY A 162 -13.82 4.10 8.52
N ARG A 163 -13.27 3.33 7.58
CA ARG A 163 -12.63 2.05 7.82
C ARG A 163 -11.12 2.05 7.59
N CYS A 164 -10.57 3.10 6.98
CA CYS A 164 -9.14 3.25 6.71
C CYS A 164 -8.68 4.71 6.84
N ASP A 165 -7.39 4.98 6.70
CA ASP A 165 -6.78 6.30 6.79
C ASP A 165 -6.40 6.85 5.41
N ALA A 166 -6.32 5.97 4.41
CA ALA A 166 -6.24 6.31 2.99
C ALA A 166 -6.90 5.21 2.15
N VAL A 167 -7.58 5.59 1.07
CA VAL A 167 -8.18 4.63 0.14
C VAL A 167 -7.17 4.22 -0.92
N VAL A 168 -7.00 2.91 -1.12
CA VAL A 168 -6.17 2.36 -2.19
C VAL A 168 -7.03 2.08 -3.42
N CYS A 169 -6.73 2.80 -4.51
CA CYS A 169 -7.37 2.62 -5.81
C CYS A 169 -6.50 1.75 -6.71
N THR A 170 -7.05 0.67 -7.26
CA THR A 170 -6.35 -0.25 -8.17
C THR A 170 -7.09 -0.38 -9.50
N GLY A 171 -6.37 -0.84 -10.53
CA GLY A 171 -6.96 -1.37 -11.77
C GLY A 171 -7.58 -2.74 -11.57
N GLU A 172 -7.61 -3.54 -12.63
CA GLU A 172 -8.24 -4.86 -12.61
C GLU A 172 -7.30 -6.00 -12.19
N GLY A 173 -5.98 -5.76 -12.19
CA GLY A 173 -5.01 -6.80 -11.87
C GLY A 173 -3.61 -6.27 -11.52
N THR A 174 -2.77 -7.16 -11.02
CA THR A 174 -1.37 -6.87 -10.69
C THR A 174 -0.59 -6.51 -11.96
N GLY A 175 0.15 -5.39 -11.93
CA GLY A 175 0.90 -4.88 -13.07
C GLY A 175 0.05 -4.22 -14.16
N LEU A 176 -1.29 -4.29 -14.08
CA LEU A 176 -2.17 -3.55 -14.98
C LEU A 176 -2.38 -2.13 -14.46
N ALA A 177 -2.27 -1.16 -15.37
CA ALA A 177 -2.41 0.26 -15.04
C ALA A 177 -3.78 0.55 -14.40
N THR A 178 -3.76 1.30 -13.30
CA THR A 178 -4.99 1.83 -12.72
C THR A 178 -5.54 2.92 -13.66
N PRO A 179 -6.78 2.81 -14.16
CA PRO A 179 -7.36 3.83 -15.02
C PRO A 179 -7.44 5.18 -14.29
N MET A 180 -6.95 6.26 -14.92
CA MET A 180 -6.91 7.58 -14.29
C MET A 180 -8.30 8.17 -14.07
N ASP A 181 -9.24 7.90 -14.92
CA ASP A 181 -10.65 8.27 -14.73
C ASP A 181 -11.26 7.66 -13.46
N LYS A 182 -10.84 6.42 -13.10
CA LYS A 182 -11.23 5.80 -11.82
C LYS A 182 -10.61 6.57 -10.64
N VAL A 183 -9.33 6.93 -10.73
CA VAL A 183 -8.64 7.70 -9.68
C VAL A 183 -9.29 9.08 -9.51
N GLU A 184 -9.54 9.79 -10.61
CA GLU A 184 -10.22 11.10 -10.60
C GLU A 184 -11.60 11.00 -9.98
N LYS A 185 -12.37 9.96 -10.31
CA LYS A 185 -13.68 9.71 -9.72
C LYS A 185 -13.60 9.46 -8.21
N PHE A 186 -12.59 8.71 -7.75
CA PHE A 186 -12.34 8.49 -6.33
C PHE A 186 -12.05 9.83 -5.64
N LYS A 187 -11.13 10.63 -6.17
CA LYS A 187 -10.80 11.95 -5.63
C LYS A 187 -12.01 12.90 -5.61
N GLN A 188 -12.85 12.90 -6.64
CA GLN A 188 -14.08 13.70 -6.66
C GLN A 188 -15.06 13.32 -5.55
N ILE A 189 -15.19 12.03 -5.23
CA ILE A 189 -16.11 11.54 -4.20
C ILE A 189 -15.52 11.74 -2.79
N LEU A 190 -14.22 11.52 -2.63
CA LEU A 190 -13.52 11.50 -1.35
C LEU A 190 -13.01 12.90 -0.91
N GLY A 191 -12.93 13.87 -1.84
CA GLY A 191 -12.44 15.22 -1.55
C GLY A 191 -10.99 15.20 -1.06
N ASP A 192 -10.76 15.73 0.14
CA ASP A 192 -9.44 15.82 0.77
C ASP A 192 -8.97 14.51 1.43
N PHE A 193 -9.81 13.47 1.44
CA PHE A 193 -9.41 12.18 1.98
C PHE A 193 -8.38 11.53 1.05
N PRO A 194 -7.26 10.96 1.60
CA PRO A 194 -6.15 10.48 0.78
C PRO A 194 -6.53 9.32 -0.14
N VAL A 195 -6.06 9.38 -1.39
CA VAL A 195 -6.17 8.32 -2.39
C VAL A 195 -4.79 7.89 -2.85
N ILE A 196 -4.46 6.62 -2.63
CA ILE A 196 -3.21 5.98 -3.04
C ILE A 196 -3.45 5.13 -4.29
N ILE A 197 -2.63 5.28 -5.32
CA ILE A 197 -2.68 4.37 -6.47
C ILE A 197 -1.91 3.10 -6.14
N GLY A 198 -2.60 1.94 -6.10
CA GLY A 198 -2.06 0.68 -5.58
C GLY A 198 -1.65 -0.36 -6.64
N ALA A 199 -1.72 -0.05 -7.93
CA ALA A 199 -1.31 -1.00 -8.97
C ALA A 199 -0.94 -0.34 -10.29
N GLY A 200 -0.02 -0.99 -11.04
CA GLY A 200 0.31 -0.66 -12.42
C GLY A 200 0.99 0.70 -12.60
N VAL A 201 1.61 1.24 -11.56
CA VAL A 201 2.36 2.51 -11.64
C VAL A 201 3.70 2.25 -12.32
N THR A 202 3.98 3.04 -13.36
CA THR A 202 5.22 3.00 -14.14
C THR A 202 5.89 4.36 -14.17
N ILE A 203 7.15 4.42 -14.63
CA ILE A 203 7.90 5.68 -14.73
C ILE A 203 7.20 6.69 -15.67
N ASP A 204 6.52 6.21 -16.70
CA ASP A 204 5.81 7.08 -17.65
C ASP A 204 4.55 7.71 -17.06
N MET A 205 4.03 7.12 -15.98
CA MET A 205 2.85 7.59 -15.27
C MET A 205 3.18 8.56 -14.12
N VAL A 206 4.43 8.80 -13.81
CA VAL A 206 4.86 9.60 -12.65
C VAL A 206 4.12 10.94 -12.56
N GLU A 207 4.09 11.71 -13.64
CA GLU A 207 3.48 13.04 -13.62
C GLU A 207 1.97 13.01 -13.38
N VAL A 208 1.26 12.09 -14.04
CA VAL A 208 -0.18 11.96 -13.88
C VAL A 208 -0.56 11.40 -12.51
N CYS A 209 0.22 10.44 -11.99
CA CYS A 209 0.04 9.91 -10.64
C CYS A 209 0.25 10.99 -9.58
N ARG A 210 1.34 11.76 -9.67
CA ARG A 210 1.61 12.86 -8.72
C ARG A 210 0.52 13.92 -8.71
N ARG A 211 -0.09 14.19 -9.86
CA ARG A 211 -1.18 15.19 -9.97
C ARG A 211 -2.48 14.70 -9.36
N ASN A 212 -2.79 13.42 -9.51
CA ASN A 212 -4.12 12.88 -9.24
C ASN A 212 -4.21 11.99 -8.00
N SER A 213 -3.10 11.77 -7.26
CA SER A 213 -3.10 10.94 -6.05
C SER A 213 -2.27 11.54 -4.91
N ASP A 214 -2.44 10.99 -3.73
CA ASP A 214 -1.73 11.37 -2.51
C ASP A 214 -0.62 10.35 -2.17
N GLY A 215 -0.20 9.53 -3.12
CA GLY A 215 0.88 8.57 -3.03
C GLY A 215 0.69 7.39 -3.96
N VAL A 216 1.69 6.54 -4.04
CA VAL A 216 1.68 5.36 -4.92
C VAL A 216 2.30 4.14 -4.26
N ILE A 217 1.80 2.96 -4.62
CA ILE A 217 2.43 1.66 -4.34
C ILE A 217 2.96 1.12 -5.66
N VAL A 218 4.25 0.87 -5.73
CA VAL A 218 4.95 0.38 -6.92
C VAL A 218 5.43 -1.05 -6.69
N GLY A 219 4.92 -1.99 -7.46
CA GLY A 219 5.33 -3.40 -7.41
C GLY A 219 6.21 -3.76 -8.60
N SER A 220 5.60 -4.35 -9.62
CA SER A 220 6.29 -4.93 -10.78
C SER A 220 7.27 -3.98 -11.48
N TRP A 221 6.97 -2.67 -11.55
CA TRP A 221 7.86 -1.72 -12.21
C TRP A 221 9.25 -1.64 -11.58
N PHE A 222 9.35 -1.80 -10.26
CA PHE A 222 10.64 -1.78 -9.57
C PHE A 222 11.46 -3.04 -9.74
N LYS A 223 10.87 -4.11 -10.29
CA LYS A 223 11.48 -5.41 -10.39
C LYS A 223 12.14 -5.65 -11.75
N ASP A 224 13.03 -6.62 -11.85
CA ASP A 224 13.62 -7.07 -13.09
C ASP A 224 12.53 -7.48 -14.09
N ASN A 225 12.71 -7.12 -15.35
CA ASN A 225 11.75 -7.35 -16.43
C ASN A 225 10.31 -6.83 -16.14
N HIS A 226 10.16 -5.95 -15.14
CA HIS A 226 8.88 -5.40 -14.68
C HIS A 226 7.82 -6.45 -14.32
N ARG A 227 8.27 -7.54 -13.68
CA ARG A 227 7.43 -8.67 -13.28
C ARG A 227 7.50 -8.92 -11.78
N ALA A 228 6.34 -9.18 -11.16
CA ALA A 228 6.20 -9.28 -9.71
C ALA A 228 7.04 -10.40 -9.06
N GLU A 229 7.31 -11.48 -9.81
CA GLU A 229 8.06 -12.63 -9.35
C GLU A 229 9.60 -12.47 -9.37
N TYR A 230 10.10 -11.37 -9.92
CA TYR A 230 11.55 -11.10 -9.96
C TYR A 230 11.98 -10.19 -8.80
N SER A 231 13.29 -10.06 -8.62
CA SER A 231 13.90 -9.21 -7.60
C SER A 231 13.81 -7.73 -7.97
N VAL A 232 13.89 -6.88 -6.97
CA VAL A 232 13.97 -5.42 -7.16
C VAL A 232 15.25 -5.07 -7.91
N ASN A 233 15.09 -4.28 -8.96
CA ASN A 233 16.15 -3.71 -9.76
C ASN A 233 16.47 -2.29 -9.28
N GLU A 234 17.71 -2.08 -8.84
CA GLU A 234 18.13 -0.79 -8.26
C GLU A 234 18.03 0.36 -9.25
N ASP A 235 18.36 0.14 -10.53
CA ASP A 235 18.29 1.19 -11.55
C ASP A 235 16.83 1.61 -11.82
N ASN A 236 15.89 0.66 -11.84
CA ASN A 236 14.47 0.97 -11.97
C ASN A 236 13.95 1.84 -10.82
N VAL A 237 14.36 1.53 -9.59
CA VAL A 237 13.99 2.33 -8.39
C VAL A 237 14.60 3.71 -8.47
N LYS A 238 15.89 3.80 -8.76
CA LYS A 238 16.62 5.06 -8.90
C LYS A 238 16.00 5.98 -9.95
N ASP A 239 15.78 5.47 -11.17
CA ASP A 239 15.28 6.28 -12.28
C ASP A 239 13.84 6.76 -12.00
N PHE A 240 13.00 5.91 -11.42
CA PHE A 240 11.66 6.29 -10.99
C PHE A 240 11.72 7.41 -9.94
N MET A 241 12.52 7.26 -8.88
CA MET A 241 12.61 8.24 -7.80
C MET A 241 13.24 9.55 -8.24
N LEU A 242 14.20 9.53 -9.16
CA LEU A 242 14.72 10.75 -9.78
C LEU A 242 13.60 11.52 -10.50
N ARG A 243 12.78 10.82 -11.28
CA ARG A 243 11.65 11.45 -11.98
C ARG A 243 10.54 11.88 -11.01
N TRP A 244 10.26 11.06 -10.00
CA TRP A 244 9.27 11.38 -8.96
C TRP A 244 9.63 12.68 -8.22
N ASN A 245 10.88 12.85 -7.85
CA ASN A 245 11.35 13.99 -7.08
C ASN A 245 11.62 15.25 -7.94
N ALA A 246 11.80 15.11 -9.26
CA ALA A 246 12.02 16.26 -10.15
C ALA A 246 10.79 17.21 -10.26
N HIS A 247 9.63 16.77 -9.77
CA HIS A 247 8.39 17.55 -9.80
C HIS A 247 7.97 18.04 -8.39
N THR A 248 8.91 18.10 -7.46
CA THR A 248 8.69 18.55 -6.07
C THR A 248 8.80 20.07 -5.95
#